data_6e801070a2fbea704525ac3e0fbada87
#
_entry.id   6e801070a2fbea704525ac3e0fbada87
#
_cell.length_a   1.000
_cell.length_b   1.000
_cell.length_c   1.000
_cell.angle_alpha   90.00
_cell.angle_beta   90.00
_cell.angle_gamma   90.00
#
_symmetry.space_group_name_H-M   'P 1'
#
loop_
_entity.id
_entity.type
_entity.pdbx_description
1 polymer ?
#
loop_
_entity_poly.entity_id
_entity_poly.type
_entity_poly.pdbx_seq_one_letter_code
_entity_poly.pdbx_strand_id
1 'polypeptide(L)'
;MLSAHCRGYDSSHVRSDIKIDLKMKKTVITLLFSILTLNIMAQEKIVQTAGHSQLGEFAPEFAEINDNVLFGDSVWNDDTISLHDRSMITISILLGKGLVDSSFRSHLELGKKHGITRKEIAALLTQAAFYAGWPNAWAGFRIAKEVWADDTAAEDEKSAFQREMIFPVGEPNRAYAKYFIGNSYIAPLSSEQVSVSNVTFEPRCRNNWHIHHATTGGGQMLIGVAGRGWYQEEGKPAVEILPGTVIHIPANVKHWHGAAADSWFAHLAFEVPGENCSNEWIEMVSDDEYDKLK
;
A
#
# COMPACT_ATOMS: atom_id res chain seq x y z
N MET A 1 -62.96 26.18 -38.01
CA MET A 1 -62.76 27.14 -36.91
C MET A 1 -62.89 26.39 -35.59
N LEU A 2 -61.80 25.99 -34.98
CA LEU A 2 -61.72 25.49 -33.58
C LEU A 2 -60.39 25.91 -33.03
N SER A 3 -60.47 26.84 -32.09
CA SER A 3 -59.38 27.44 -31.33
C SER A 3 -58.91 26.47 -30.23
N ALA A 4 -57.65 26.09 -30.25
CA ALA A 4 -57.03 25.32 -29.17
C ALA A 4 -56.36 26.28 -28.15
N HIS A 5 -56.85 26.27 -26.90
CA HIS A 5 -56.25 26.97 -25.76
C HIS A 5 -55.02 26.20 -25.28
N CYS A 6 -53.84 26.74 -25.44
CA CYS A 6 -52.65 26.30 -24.70
C CYS A 6 -52.66 26.90 -23.29
N ARG A 7 -52.82 26.04 -22.26
CA ARG A 7 -52.54 26.42 -20.85
C ARG A 7 -51.00 26.40 -20.64
N GLY A 8 -50.47 27.52 -20.24
CA GLY A 8 -49.07 27.66 -19.85
C GLY A 8 -48.78 26.82 -18.58
N TYR A 9 -47.74 26.02 -18.67
CA TYR A 9 -47.20 25.26 -17.54
C TYR A 9 -46.24 26.17 -16.78
N ASP A 10 -46.51 26.48 -15.53
CA ASP A 10 -45.67 27.32 -14.67
C ASP A 10 -44.40 26.52 -14.29
N SER A 11 -43.27 26.93 -14.80
CA SER A 11 -41.96 26.28 -14.62
C SER A 11 -41.21 26.69 -13.36
N SER A 12 -41.83 27.48 -12.45
CA SER A 12 -41.18 28.03 -11.28
C SER A 12 -40.97 27.01 -10.15
N HIS A 13 -41.91 26.05 -9.96
CA HIS A 13 -41.82 25.03 -8.92
C HIS A 13 -40.82 23.91 -9.23
N VAL A 14 -40.68 23.51 -10.50
CA VAL A 14 -39.75 22.45 -10.90
C VAL A 14 -38.28 22.88 -10.75
N ARG A 15 -37.97 24.19 -10.88
CA ARG A 15 -36.60 24.73 -10.70
C ARG A 15 -36.16 24.79 -9.24
N SER A 16 -37.08 24.93 -8.27
CA SER A 16 -36.70 24.95 -6.84
C SER A 16 -36.33 23.58 -6.33
N ASP A 17 -37.07 22.54 -6.73
CA ASP A 17 -36.84 21.17 -6.26
C ASP A 17 -35.56 20.54 -6.86
N ILE A 18 -35.26 20.87 -8.12
CA ILE A 18 -34.00 20.45 -8.76
C ILE A 18 -32.79 21.14 -8.10
N LYS A 19 -32.90 22.42 -7.71
CA LYS A 19 -31.79 23.14 -7.02
C LYS A 19 -31.54 22.64 -5.60
N ILE A 20 -32.60 22.24 -4.86
CA ILE A 20 -32.47 21.69 -3.51
C ILE A 20 -31.84 20.29 -3.56
N ASP A 21 -32.28 19.43 -4.49
CA ASP A 21 -31.71 18.09 -4.66
C ASP A 21 -30.21 18.13 -5.10
N LEU A 22 -29.84 19.06 -5.99
CA LEU A 22 -28.45 19.25 -6.40
C LEU A 22 -27.55 19.79 -5.27
N LYS A 23 -28.13 20.63 -4.38
CA LYS A 23 -27.39 21.17 -3.25
C LYS A 23 -27.20 20.13 -2.14
N MET A 24 -28.19 19.29 -1.87
CA MET A 24 -28.08 18.16 -0.95
C MET A 24 -27.12 17.09 -1.46
N LYS A 25 -27.17 16.74 -2.76
CA LYS A 25 -26.22 15.81 -3.37
C LYS A 25 -24.79 16.32 -3.31
N LYS A 26 -24.55 17.62 -3.56
CA LYS A 26 -23.22 18.22 -3.39
C LYS A 26 -22.74 18.19 -1.95
N THR A 27 -23.61 18.45 -0.96
CA THR A 27 -23.24 18.44 0.46
C THR A 27 -22.95 17.01 0.94
N VAL A 28 -23.72 16.00 0.51
CA VAL A 28 -23.48 14.59 0.82
C VAL A 28 -22.20 14.08 0.13
N ILE A 29 -21.95 14.47 -1.12
CA ILE A 29 -20.71 14.13 -1.85
C ILE A 29 -19.49 14.79 -1.19
N THR A 30 -19.61 16.05 -0.74
CA THR A 30 -18.51 16.74 -0.04
C THR A 30 -18.24 16.11 1.34
N LEU A 31 -19.26 15.65 2.06
CA LEU A 31 -19.09 14.91 3.33
C LEU A 31 -18.48 13.51 3.09
N LEU A 32 -18.90 12.80 2.05
CA LEU A 32 -18.30 11.50 1.67
C LEU A 32 -16.86 11.66 1.19
N PHE A 33 -16.53 12.74 0.46
CA PHE A 33 -15.16 13.05 0.04
C PHE A 33 -14.25 13.40 1.23
N SER A 34 -14.76 14.13 2.24
CA SER A 34 -13.99 14.41 3.46
C SER A 34 -13.78 13.19 4.36
N ILE A 35 -14.62 12.16 4.24
CA ILE A 35 -14.44 10.88 4.94
C ILE A 35 -13.49 9.95 4.17
N LEU A 36 -13.44 10.05 2.83
CA LEU A 36 -12.57 9.21 1.99
C LEU A 36 -11.13 9.72 1.88
N THR A 37 -10.92 11.04 2.04
CA THR A 37 -9.57 11.64 2.02
C THR A 37 -8.84 11.59 3.37
N LEU A 38 -9.50 11.12 4.45
CA LEU A 38 -8.90 10.94 5.77
C LEU A 38 -8.35 9.52 6.01
N ASN A 39 -8.38 8.62 5.04
CA ASN A 39 -7.59 7.39 5.04
C ASN A 39 -6.19 7.57 4.42
N ILE A 40 -5.56 8.73 4.58
CA ILE A 40 -4.11 8.79 4.69
C ILE A 40 -3.82 7.98 5.95
N MET A 41 -3.14 6.87 5.82
CA MET A 41 -2.78 5.93 6.86
C MET A 41 -2.34 6.69 8.12
N ALA A 42 -3.29 7.16 8.92
CA ALA A 42 -3.01 7.60 10.26
C ALA A 42 -2.48 6.34 10.95
N GLN A 43 -1.20 6.35 11.26
CA GLN A 43 -0.54 5.29 12.00
C GLN A 43 -1.42 4.95 13.21
N GLU A 44 -1.84 3.69 13.35
CA GLU A 44 -2.72 3.28 14.44
C GLU A 44 -2.05 3.63 15.76
N LYS A 45 -2.69 4.52 16.53
CA LYS A 45 -2.13 4.98 17.80
C LYS A 45 -2.00 3.82 18.78
N ILE A 46 -0.86 3.74 19.42
CA ILE A 46 -0.67 2.80 20.54
C ILE A 46 -1.50 3.27 21.73
N VAL A 47 -2.31 2.38 22.26
CA VAL A 47 -3.01 2.56 23.55
C VAL A 47 -2.48 1.52 24.51
N GLN A 48 -1.89 1.96 25.63
CA GLN A 48 -1.37 1.09 26.66
C GLN A 48 -2.15 1.32 27.96
N THR A 49 -2.49 0.24 28.64
CA THR A 49 -3.21 0.26 29.92
C THR A 49 -2.52 -0.60 30.99
N ALA A 50 -1.36 -1.16 30.68
CA ALA A 50 -0.64 -2.08 31.58
C ALA A 50 -0.18 -1.38 32.85
N GLY A 51 0.17 -0.09 32.80
CA GLY A 51 0.53 0.68 33.98
C GLY A 51 -0.61 0.70 34.99
N HIS A 52 -1.79 1.15 34.57
CA HIS A 52 -2.96 1.21 35.44
C HIS A 52 -3.46 -0.17 35.87
N SER A 53 -3.49 -1.15 34.96
CA SER A 53 -4.03 -2.48 35.28
C SER A 53 -3.15 -3.31 36.20
N GLN A 54 -1.83 -3.10 36.17
CA GLN A 54 -0.88 -3.88 36.97
C GLN A 54 -0.37 -3.15 38.20
N LEU A 55 -0.22 -1.83 38.12
CA LEU A 55 0.45 -1.03 39.16
C LEU A 55 -0.38 0.16 39.65
N GLY A 56 -1.59 0.40 39.12
CA GLY A 56 -2.39 1.58 39.41
C GLY A 56 -2.70 1.77 40.93
N GLU A 57 -2.92 0.68 41.69
CA GLU A 57 -3.11 0.75 43.12
C GLU A 57 -1.80 0.96 43.89
N PHE A 58 -0.70 0.38 43.40
CA PHE A 58 0.59 0.41 44.08
C PHE A 58 1.42 1.66 43.75
N ALA A 59 1.40 2.09 42.49
CA ALA A 59 2.20 3.20 41.99
C ALA A 59 1.40 4.03 40.96
N PRO A 60 0.36 4.78 41.40
CA PRO A 60 -0.55 5.46 40.49
C PRO A 60 0.13 6.51 39.61
N GLU A 61 1.10 7.26 40.12
CA GLU A 61 1.84 8.24 39.32
C GLU A 61 2.69 7.58 38.23
N PHE A 62 3.30 6.44 38.50
CA PHE A 62 4.04 5.67 37.51
C PHE A 62 3.11 5.14 36.44
N ALA A 63 1.95 4.61 36.82
CA ALA A 63 0.95 4.10 35.92
C ALA A 63 0.44 5.20 34.96
N GLU A 64 0.15 6.39 35.50
CA GLU A 64 -0.26 7.56 34.71
C GLU A 64 0.81 7.98 33.70
N ILE A 65 2.07 8.07 34.12
CA ILE A 65 3.19 8.44 33.25
C ILE A 65 3.40 7.37 32.16
N ASN A 66 3.33 6.09 32.53
CA ASN A 66 3.51 4.99 31.59
C ASN A 66 2.42 4.99 30.50
N ASP A 67 1.15 5.03 30.89
CA ASP A 67 0.05 4.82 29.95
C ASP A 67 -0.27 6.09 29.16
N ASN A 68 -0.25 7.28 29.79
CA ASN A 68 -0.74 8.51 29.21
C ASN A 68 0.35 9.48 28.74
N VAL A 69 1.60 9.34 29.19
CA VAL A 69 2.73 10.15 28.72
C VAL A 69 3.61 9.33 27.77
N LEU A 70 4.18 8.22 28.25
CA LEU A 70 5.08 7.40 27.44
C LEU A 70 4.34 6.81 26.22
N PHE A 71 3.20 6.16 26.43
CA PHE A 71 2.37 5.56 25.38
C PHE A 71 1.23 6.48 24.92
N GLY A 72 1.15 7.71 25.42
CA GLY A 72 0.27 8.74 24.95
C GLY A 72 0.80 9.48 23.71
N ASP A 73 0.24 10.66 23.45
CA ASP A 73 0.58 11.46 22.27
C ASP A 73 2.01 12.05 22.30
N SER A 74 2.65 12.07 23.45
CA SER A 74 3.91 12.82 23.65
C SER A 74 5.17 12.06 23.25
N VAL A 75 5.18 10.71 23.28
CA VAL A 75 6.39 9.91 23.00
C VAL A 75 6.12 8.86 21.94
N TRP A 76 5.37 7.79 22.26
CA TRP A 76 5.18 6.72 21.29
C TRP A 76 4.29 7.10 20.08
N ASN A 77 3.32 7.97 20.28
CA ASN A 77 2.40 8.43 19.23
C ASN A 77 2.77 9.79 18.62
N ASP A 78 3.93 10.35 18.96
CA ASP A 78 4.51 11.49 18.26
C ASP A 78 4.96 11.08 16.85
N ASP A 79 4.61 11.85 15.84
CA ASP A 79 4.78 11.51 14.42
C ASP A 79 6.17 11.83 13.84
N THR A 80 7.07 12.39 14.64
CA THR A 80 8.44 12.77 14.23
C THR A 80 9.28 11.54 13.85
N ILE A 81 9.06 10.41 14.54
CA ILE A 81 9.72 9.12 14.26
C ILE A 81 8.65 8.04 14.11
N SER A 82 8.74 7.23 13.06
CA SER A 82 7.78 6.15 12.81
C SER A 82 7.70 5.15 13.97
N LEU A 83 6.56 4.48 14.16
CA LEU A 83 6.43 3.40 15.17
C LEU A 83 7.40 2.25 14.89
N HIS A 84 7.68 1.97 13.62
CA HIS A 84 8.70 1.02 13.20
C HIS A 84 10.07 1.39 13.77
N ASP A 85 10.53 2.63 13.55
CA ASP A 85 11.85 3.07 14.00
C ASP A 85 11.93 3.21 15.52
N ARG A 86 10.85 3.66 16.17
CA ARG A 86 10.77 3.66 17.66
C ARG A 86 10.96 2.27 18.22
N SER A 87 10.32 1.27 17.60
CA SER A 87 10.48 -0.14 18.01
C SER A 87 11.91 -0.64 17.79
N MET A 88 12.51 -0.33 16.62
CA MET A 88 13.91 -0.66 16.35
C MET A 88 14.87 -0.07 17.40
N ILE A 89 14.69 1.21 17.73
CA ILE A 89 15.47 1.93 18.76
C ILE A 89 15.29 1.27 20.12
N THR A 90 14.04 1.02 20.54
CA THR A 90 13.73 0.44 21.87
C THR A 90 14.31 -0.96 22.01
N ILE A 91 14.13 -1.83 21.01
CA ILE A 91 14.70 -3.18 21.00
C ILE A 91 16.23 -3.11 21.09
N SER A 92 16.87 -2.21 20.35
CA SER A 92 18.34 -2.03 20.39
C SER A 92 18.83 -1.60 21.76
N ILE A 93 18.12 -0.67 22.41
CA ILE A 93 18.47 -0.18 23.76
C ILE A 93 18.32 -1.30 24.80
N LEU A 94 17.21 -2.04 24.78
CA LEU A 94 16.97 -3.16 25.70
C LEU A 94 18.04 -4.23 25.55
N LEU A 95 18.38 -4.61 24.31
CA LEU A 95 19.44 -5.57 24.02
C LEU A 95 20.79 -5.07 24.56
N GLY A 96 21.11 -3.80 24.29
CA GLY A 96 22.36 -3.16 24.76
C GLY A 96 22.49 -3.12 26.28
N LYS A 97 21.39 -3.02 26.99
CA LYS A 97 21.32 -3.08 28.45
C LYS A 97 21.32 -4.51 29.01
N GLY A 98 21.26 -5.53 28.16
CA GLY A 98 21.13 -6.93 28.58
C GLY A 98 19.76 -7.29 29.16
N LEU A 99 18.75 -6.44 28.93
CA LEU A 99 17.36 -6.67 29.35
C LEU A 99 16.66 -7.55 28.32
N VAL A 100 16.94 -8.84 28.34
CA VAL A 100 16.43 -9.83 27.38
C VAL A 100 15.48 -10.79 28.10
N ASP A 101 14.39 -10.23 28.60
CA ASP A 101 13.34 -10.88 29.39
C ASP A 101 11.95 -10.78 28.72
N SER A 102 10.88 -10.87 29.51
CA SER A 102 9.49 -10.71 29.00
C SER A 102 9.23 -9.33 28.41
N SER A 103 9.86 -8.29 28.94
CA SER A 103 9.74 -6.93 28.39
C SER A 103 10.34 -6.85 26.99
N PHE A 104 11.50 -7.48 26.77
CA PHE A 104 12.11 -7.57 25.45
C PHE A 104 11.20 -8.30 24.47
N ARG A 105 10.59 -9.42 24.87
CA ARG A 105 9.60 -10.14 24.06
C ARG A 105 8.44 -9.23 23.65
N SER A 106 7.84 -8.51 24.60
CA SER A 106 6.74 -7.59 24.33
C SER A 106 7.12 -6.52 23.31
N HIS A 107 8.34 -5.99 23.38
CA HIS A 107 8.83 -5.01 22.40
C HIS A 107 9.14 -5.64 21.03
N LEU A 108 9.54 -6.91 20.95
CA LEU A 108 9.64 -7.63 19.67
C LEU A 108 8.26 -7.83 19.03
N GLU A 109 7.27 -8.27 19.80
CA GLU A 109 5.89 -8.46 19.34
C GLU A 109 5.27 -7.13 18.88
N LEU A 110 5.51 -6.05 19.63
CA LEU A 110 5.10 -4.70 19.23
C LEU A 110 5.81 -4.25 17.96
N GLY A 111 7.10 -4.49 17.85
CA GLY A 111 7.89 -4.19 16.65
C GLY A 111 7.39 -4.93 15.43
N LYS A 112 7.01 -6.21 15.57
CA LYS A 112 6.37 -6.99 14.50
C LYS A 112 5.06 -6.35 14.05
N LYS A 113 4.20 -5.89 14.98
CA LYS A 113 2.98 -5.13 14.67
C LYS A 113 3.28 -3.83 13.92
N HIS A 114 4.39 -3.18 14.23
CA HIS A 114 4.83 -1.94 13.57
C HIS A 114 5.59 -2.20 12.26
N GLY A 115 5.54 -3.42 11.73
CA GLY A 115 6.06 -3.78 10.43
C GLY A 115 7.55 -4.14 10.40
N ILE A 116 8.20 -4.37 11.55
CA ILE A 116 9.56 -4.92 11.55
C ILE A 116 9.49 -6.34 10.98
N THR A 117 10.19 -6.56 9.88
CA THR A 117 10.26 -7.85 9.22
C THR A 117 11.25 -8.79 9.91
N ARG A 118 11.12 -10.08 9.66
CA ARG A 118 12.08 -11.09 10.08
C ARG A 118 13.52 -10.79 9.60
N LYS A 119 13.66 -10.26 8.39
CA LYS A 119 14.96 -9.88 7.81
C LYS A 119 15.57 -8.68 8.56
N GLU A 120 14.77 -7.68 8.88
CA GLU A 120 15.22 -6.50 9.61
C GLU A 120 15.60 -6.81 11.04
N ILE A 121 14.79 -7.58 11.78
CA ILE A 121 15.15 -7.93 13.16
C ILE A 121 16.41 -8.80 13.19
N ALA A 122 16.61 -9.70 12.23
CA ALA A 122 17.84 -10.46 12.12
C ALA A 122 19.05 -9.57 11.86
N ALA A 123 18.92 -8.57 10.97
CA ALA A 123 19.98 -7.61 10.68
C ALA A 123 20.29 -6.73 11.90
N LEU A 124 19.24 -6.22 12.59
CA LEU A 124 19.39 -5.44 13.81
C LEU A 124 20.16 -6.20 14.90
N LEU A 125 19.73 -7.42 15.22
CA LEU A 125 20.37 -8.23 16.25
C LEU A 125 21.81 -8.60 15.87
N THR A 126 22.08 -8.83 14.57
CA THR A 126 23.44 -9.07 14.07
C THR A 126 24.31 -7.82 14.24
N GLN A 127 23.83 -6.65 13.85
CA GLN A 127 24.56 -5.39 14.05
C GLN A 127 24.79 -5.13 15.53
N ALA A 128 23.76 -5.28 16.36
CA ALA A 128 23.83 -5.03 17.80
C ALA A 128 24.78 -5.99 18.52
N ALA A 129 25.04 -7.19 18.03
CA ALA A 129 26.00 -8.14 18.62
C ALA A 129 27.40 -7.55 18.80
N PHE A 130 27.82 -6.66 17.89
CA PHE A 130 29.13 -5.99 17.94
C PHE A 130 29.20 -4.91 19.04
N TYR A 131 28.09 -4.37 19.46
CA TYR A 131 28.00 -3.27 20.44
C TYR A 131 27.44 -3.70 21.78
N ALA A 132 26.52 -4.68 21.81
CA ALA A 132 25.88 -5.22 23.00
C ALA A 132 26.49 -6.53 23.52
N GLY A 133 27.38 -7.13 22.74
CA GLY A 133 28.01 -8.42 23.02
C GLY A 133 27.18 -9.63 22.54
N TRP A 134 27.91 -10.65 22.09
CA TRP A 134 27.34 -11.87 21.53
C TRP A 134 26.35 -12.61 22.43
N PRO A 135 26.58 -12.74 23.77
CA PRO A 135 25.62 -13.43 24.63
C PRO A 135 24.24 -12.78 24.62
N ASN A 136 24.17 -11.44 24.64
CA ASN A 136 22.90 -10.71 24.57
C ASN A 136 22.21 -10.92 23.22
N ALA A 137 22.97 -10.85 22.13
CA ALA A 137 22.43 -11.12 20.80
C ALA A 137 21.87 -12.55 20.67
N TRP A 138 22.59 -13.56 21.16
CA TRP A 138 22.09 -14.95 21.18
C TRP A 138 20.79 -15.09 21.97
N ALA A 139 20.68 -14.42 23.14
CA ALA A 139 19.46 -14.41 23.92
C ALA A 139 18.32 -13.74 23.15
N GLY A 140 18.58 -12.59 22.51
CA GLY A 140 17.63 -11.88 21.67
C GLY A 140 17.15 -12.71 20.46
N PHE A 141 18.07 -13.38 19.76
CA PHE A 141 17.73 -14.24 18.63
C PHE A 141 16.83 -15.42 19.00
N ARG A 142 17.00 -16.01 20.20
CA ARG A 142 16.10 -17.09 20.66
C ARG A 142 14.66 -16.61 20.75
N ILE A 143 14.43 -15.42 21.32
CA ILE A 143 13.09 -14.86 21.46
C ILE A 143 12.56 -14.39 20.10
N ALA A 144 13.37 -13.69 19.31
CA ALA A 144 12.99 -13.22 17.99
C ALA A 144 12.56 -14.37 17.06
N LYS A 145 13.28 -15.50 17.08
CA LYS A 145 12.93 -16.70 16.29
C LYS A 145 11.53 -17.22 16.63
N GLU A 146 11.09 -17.11 17.87
CA GLU A 146 9.75 -17.52 18.28
C GLU A 146 8.69 -16.51 17.81
N VAL A 147 8.96 -15.21 17.96
CA VAL A 147 8.03 -14.14 17.56
C VAL A 147 7.77 -14.13 16.05
N TRP A 148 8.78 -14.41 15.23
CA TRP A 148 8.69 -14.49 13.76
C TRP A 148 8.65 -15.93 13.24
N ALA A 149 8.18 -16.91 14.02
CA ALA A 149 8.19 -18.31 13.64
C ALA A 149 7.33 -18.61 12.39
N ASP A 150 6.20 -17.92 12.27
CA ASP A 150 5.20 -18.14 11.21
C ASP A 150 5.43 -17.26 9.97
N ASP A 151 6.38 -16.33 10.01
CA ASP A 151 6.61 -15.40 8.90
C ASP A 151 7.38 -16.09 7.77
N THR A 152 6.88 -15.92 6.55
CA THR A 152 7.57 -16.38 5.33
C THR A 152 8.50 -15.30 4.79
N ALA A 153 9.52 -15.70 4.03
CA ALA A 153 10.40 -14.73 3.38
C ALA A 153 9.65 -13.82 2.38
N ALA A 154 8.61 -14.35 1.73
CA ALA A 154 7.78 -13.59 0.79
C ALA A 154 6.95 -12.50 1.49
N GLU A 155 6.40 -12.78 2.69
CA GLU A 155 5.68 -11.77 3.47
C GLU A 155 6.61 -10.67 4.00
N ASP A 156 7.84 -11.03 4.38
CA ASP A 156 8.88 -10.08 4.76
C ASP A 156 9.23 -9.14 3.59
N GLU A 157 9.41 -9.69 2.38
CA GLU A 157 9.73 -8.89 1.18
C GLU A 157 8.58 -7.96 0.79
N LYS A 158 7.33 -8.46 0.84
CA LYS A 158 6.13 -7.66 0.58
C LYS A 158 6.03 -6.50 1.56
N SER A 159 6.24 -6.76 2.85
CA SER A 159 6.18 -5.74 3.92
C SER A 159 7.30 -4.72 3.78
N ALA A 160 8.50 -5.14 3.41
CA ALA A 160 9.61 -4.25 3.13
C ALA A 160 9.28 -3.33 1.93
N PHE A 161 8.78 -3.90 0.85
CA PHE A 161 8.39 -3.13 -0.34
C PHE A 161 7.24 -2.15 -0.06
N GLN A 162 6.25 -2.55 0.76
CA GLN A 162 5.15 -1.67 1.16
C GLN A 162 5.64 -0.37 1.83
N ARG A 163 6.72 -0.44 2.62
CA ARG A 163 7.27 0.75 3.28
C ARG A 163 7.97 1.73 2.35
N GLU A 164 8.40 1.26 1.17
CA GLU A 164 8.98 2.13 0.13
C GLU A 164 7.92 2.89 -0.67
N MET A 165 6.64 2.54 -0.49
CA MET A 165 5.54 3.08 -1.27
C MET A 165 4.65 4.01 -0.47
N ILE A 166 4.15 5.06 -1.14
CA ILE A 166 3.07 5.93 -0.64
C ILE A 166 1.68 5.29 -0.84
N PHE A 167 1.53 4.40 -1.82
CA PHE A 167 0.28 3.70 -2.10
C PHE A 167 0.32 2.29 -1.53
N PRO A 168 -0.83 1.72 -1.10
CA PRO A 168 -0.86 0.35 -0.61
C PRO A 168 -0.48 -0.64 -1.71
N VAL A 169 0.22 -1.72 -1.35
CA VAL A 169 0.46 -2.88 -2.23
C VAL A 169 -0.88 -3.45 -2.70
N GLY A 170 -1.86 -3.47 -1.82
CA GLY A 170 -3.19 -3.97 -2.12
C GLY A 170 -3.37 -5.46 -1.85
N GLU A 171 -4.53 -5.97 -2.28
CA GLU A 171 -4.93 -7.36 -2.13
C GLU A 171 -4.41 -8.22 -3.30
N PRO A 172 -4.24 -9.54 -3.10
CA PRO A 172 -3.89 -10.44 -4.20
C PRO A 172 -4.82 -10.26 -5.38
N ASN A 173 -4.27 -10.06 -6.56
CA ASN A 173 -5.00 -9.77 -7.79
C ASN A 173 -5.70 -11.03 -8.36
N ARG A 174 -6.67 -11.56 -7.61
CA ARG A 174 -7.36 -12.82 -7.93
C ARG A 174 -8.20 -12.76 -9.20
N ALA A 175 -8.81 -11.61 -9.47
CA ALA A 175 -9.70 -11.44 -10.62
C ALA A 175 -8.97 -11.59 -11.97
N TYR A 176 -7.73 -11.15 -12.02
CA TYR A 176 -6.90 -11.18 -13.22
C TYR A 176 -5.76 -12.20 -13.16
N ALA A 177 -5.66 -13.01 -12.08
CA ALA A 177 -4.54 -13.93 -11.85
C ALA A 177 -4.22 -14.83 -13.05
N LYS A 178 -5.24 -15.28 -13.81
CA LYS A 178 -5.05 -16.10 -15.02
C LYS A 178 -4.32 -15.42 -16.18
N TYR A 179 -4.16 -14.10 -16.10
CA TYR A 179 -3.47 -13.28 -17.10
C TYR A 179 -2.09 -12.80 -16.64
N PHE A 180 -1.62 -13.35 -15.53
CA PHE A 180 -0.31 -13.00 -14.95
C PHE A 180 0.52 -14.25 -14.74
N ILE A 181 1.82 -14.14 -14.96
CA ILE A 181 2.82 -15.12 -14.54
C ILE A 181 3.42 -14.59 -13.24
N GLY A 182 3.35 -15.38 -12.16
CA GLY A 182 3.77 -14.97 -10.82
C GLY A 182 2.67 -14.24 -10.04
N ASN A 183 3.01 -13.70 -8.87
CA ASN A 183 2.08 -13.06 -7.97
C ASN A 183 2.00 -11.55 -8.23
N SER A 184 0.79 -11.03 -8.25
CA SER A 184 0.51 -9.59 -8.34
C SER A 184 -0.57 -9.19 -7.34
N TYR A 185 -0.58 -7.91 -7.02
CA TYR A 185 -1.51 -7.29 -6.07
C TYR A 185 -2.13 -6.06 -6.71
N ILE A 186 -3.32 -5.68 -6.27
CA ILE A 186 -4.04 -4.52 -6.80
C ILE A 186 -4.69 -3.74 -5.66
N ALA A 187 -4.50 -2.44 -5.67
CA ALA A 187 -5.18 -1.50 -4.80
C ALA A 187 -5.92 -0.47 -5.66
N PRO A 188 -7.25 -0.54 -5.78
CA PRO A 188 -8.03 0.51 -6.41
C PRO A 188 -7.88 1.82 -5.62
N LEU A 189 -7.50 2.90 -6.31
CA LEU A 189 -7.31 4.23 -5.71
C LEU A 189 -8.43 5.20 -6.09
N SER A 190 -8.97 5.09 -7.28
CA SER A 190 -10.09 5.88 -7.78
C SER A 190 -10.91 5.07 -8.78
N SER A 191 -12.24 5.25 -8.74
CA SER A 191 -13.18 4.76 -9.74
C SER A 191 -14.03 5.88 -10.34
N GLU A 192 -13.83 7.12 -9.89
CA GLU A 192 -14.55 8.29 -10.36
C GLU A 192 -13.70 9.07 -11.36
N GLN A 193 -14.36 9.61 -12.42
CA GLN A 193 -13.74 10.36 -13.53
C GLN A 193 -12.72 9.51 -14.32
N VAL A 194 -11.65 9.05 -13.66
CA VAL A 194 -10.63 8.18 -14.23
C VAL A 194 -10.38 7.03 -13.28
N SER A 195 -10.46 5.80 -13.77
CA SER A 195 -10.09 4.61 -13.01
C SER A 195 -8.58 4.58 -12.80
N VAL A 196 -8.15 4.48 -11.55
CA VAL A 196 -6.74 4.42 -11.16
C VAL A 196 -6.55 3.30 -10.16
N SER A 197 -5.60 2.43 -10.43
CA SER A 197 -5.18 1.39 -9.48
C SER A 197 -3.67 1.40 -9.30
N ASN A 198 -3.20 1.14 -8.08
CA ASN A 198 -1.82 0.73 -7.88
C ASN A 198 -1.73 -0.77 -8.14
N VAL A 199 -0.91 -1.17 -9.10
CA VAL A 199 -0.66 -2.58 -9.43
C VAL A 199 0.76 -2.92 -9.03
N THR A 200 0.91 -3.93 -8.18
CA THR A 200 2.19 -4.38 -7.62
C THR A 200 2.51 -5.78 -8.09
N PHE A 201 3.76 -6.02 -8.45
CA PHE A 201 4.29 -7.25 -8.99
C PHE A 201 5.45 -7.74 -8.13
N GLU A 202 5.44 -9.01 -7.77
CA GLU A 202 6.63 -9.68 -7.23
C GLU A 202 7.74 -9.79 -8.28
N PRO A 203 9.01 -10.00 -7.89
CA PRO A 203 10.08 -10.26 -8.85
C PRO A 203 9.69 -11.32 -9.89
N ARG A 204 9.99 -11.07 -11.17
CA ARG A 204 9.62 -11.89 -12.34
C ARG A 204 8.14 -11.90 -12.70
N CYS A 205 7.25 -11.34 -11.89
CA CYS A 205 5.83 -11.29 -12.24
C CYS A 205 5.58 -10.33 -13.40
N ARG A 206 4.81 -10.78 -14.37
CA ARG A 206 4.41 -10.01 -15.55
C ARG A 206 3.02 -10.40 -16.03
N ASN A 207 2.33 -9.47 -16.66
CA ASN A 207 1.07 -9.78 -17.31
C ASN A 207 1.28 -10.33 -18.73
N ASN A 208 0.22 -10.91 -19.27
CA ASN A 208 0.16 -11.36 -20.65
C ASN A 208 0.22 -10.16 -21.61
N TRP A 209 0.57 -10.42 -22.86
CA TRP A 209 0.29 -9.51 -23.95
C TRP A 209 -1.19 -9.17 -23.95
N HIS A 210 -1.51 -7.88 -24.07
CA HIS A 210 -2.89 -7.41 -24.06
C HIS A 210 -3.06 -6.09 -24.84
N ILE A 211 -4.31 -5.76 -25.11
CA ILE A 211 -4.68 -4.56 -25.85
C ILE A 211 -5.82 -3.86 -25.12
N HIS A 212 -5.70 -2.56 -24.94
CA HIS A 212 -6.80 -1.68 -24.55
C HIS A 212 -7.44 -1.09 -25.82
N HIS A 213 -8.55 -1.68 -26.25
CA HIS A 213 -9.27 -1.22 -27.44
C HIS A 213 -10.07 0.05 -27.14
N ALA A 214 -10.13 0.94 -28.13
CA ALA A 214 -11.10 2.04 -28.18
C ALA A 214 -11.24 2.53 -29.63
N THR A 215 -12.40 3.13 -29.91
CA THR A 215 -12.64 3.77 -31.22
C THR A 215 -12.19 5.23 -31.23
N THR A 216 -12.24 5.90 -30.10
CA THR A 216 -11.79 7.28 -29.89
C THR A 216 -11.23 7.43 -28.46
N GLY A 217 -10.12 8.11 -28.28
CA GLY A 217 -9.44 8.18 -27.00
C GLY A 217 -8.98 6.80 -26.52
N GLY A 218 -9.14 6.50 -25.23
CA GLY A 218 -8.80 5.19 -24.65
C GLY A 218 -7.31 4.94 -24.53
N GLY A 219 -6.96 3.67 -24.29
CA GLY A 219 -5.60 3.25 -23.99
C GLY A 219 -5.31 3.26 -22.48
N GLN A 220 -4.04 3.21 -22.13
CA GLN A 220 -3.59 3.16 -20.75
C GLN A 220 -2.42 4.11 -20.51
N MET A 221 -2.29 4.61 -19.28
CA MET A 221 -1.09 5.31 -18.84
C MET A 221 -0.54 4.63 -17.59
N LEU A 222 0.78 4.42 -17.55
CA LEU A 222 1.48 3.88 -16.38
C LEU A 222 2.38 4.93 -15.79
N ILE A 223 2.43 5.00 -14.45
CA ILE A 223 3.41 5.82 -13.74
C ILE A 223 4.13 4.92 -12.73
N GLY A 224 5.43 4.75 -12.89
CA GLY A 224 6.26 4.00 -11.95
C GLY A 224 6.21 4.62 -10.55
N VAL A 225 5.97 3.80 -9.53
CA VAL A 225 5.84 4.23 -8.12
C VAL A 225 7.03 3.76 -7.30
N ALA A 226 7.37 2.49 -7.38
CA ALA A 226 8.44 1.89 -6.60
C ALA A 226 9.08 0.70 -7.33
N GLY A 227 10.31 0.37 -6.98
CA GLY A 227 11.04 -0.74 -7.57
C GLY A 227 11.38 -0.54 -9.04
N ARG A 228 11.55 -1.65 -9.77
CA ARG A 228 11.98 -1.66 -11.16
C ARG A 228 11.15 -2.64 -11.99
N GLY A 229 10.69 -2.21 -13.15
CA GLY A 229 9.87 -3.01 -14.05
C GLY A 229 10.13 -2.72 -15.52
N TRP A 230 9.36 -3.39 -16.35
CA TRP A 230 9.44 -3.32 -17.80
C TRP A 230 8.07 -3.04 -18.43
N TYR A 231 8.10 -2.31 -19.53
CA TYR A 231 7.02 -2.19 -20.51
C TYR A 231 7.55 -2.53 -21.89
N GLN A 232 6.76 -3.25 -22.69
CA GLN A 232 7.11 -3.51 -24.06
C GLN A 232 5.86 -3.46 -24.96
N GLU A 233 5.97 -2.73 -26.07
CA GLU A 233 5.04 -2.74 -27.18
C GLU A 233 5.51 -3.79 -28.19
N GLU A 234 4.56 -4.49 -28.84
CA GLU A 234 4.88 -5.52 -29.82
C GLU A 234 5.78 -4.96 -30.95
N GLY A 235 6.85 -5.68 -31.23
CA GLY A 235 7.82 -5.29 -32.25
C GLY A 235 8.80 -4.18 -31.85
N LYS A 236 8.73 -3.67 -30.59
CA LYS A 236 9.67 -2.65 -30.10
C LYS A 236 10.54 -3.20 -28.97
N PRO A 237 11.70 -2.56 -28.72
CA PRO A 237 12.49 -2.88 -27.51
C PRO A 237 11.70 -2.60 -26.24
N ALA A 238 11.96 -3.39 -25.20
CA ALA A 238 11.43 -3.13 -23.87
C ALA A 238 11.99 -1.83 -23.29
N VAL A 239 11.16 -1.12 -22.52
CA VAL A 239 11.48 0.13 -21.82
C VAL A 239 11.47 -0.15 -20.33
N GLU A 240 12.53 0.26 -19.65
CA GLU A 240 12.61 0.17 -18.19
C GLU A 240 11.69 1.20 -17.53
N ILE A 241 10.96 0.77 -16.48
CA ILE A 241 10.12 1.63 -15.66
C ILE A 241 10.74 1.74 -14.28
N LEU A 242 11.14 2.95 -13.92
CA LEU A 242 11.60 3.34 -12.58
C LEU A 242 10.58 4.29 -11.94
N PRO A 243 10.66 4.56 -10.62
CA PRO A 243 9.83 5.57 -9.98
C PRO A 243 9.88 6.92 -10.71
N GLY A 244 8.71 7.47 -11.05
CA GLY A 244 8.57 8.69 -11.84
C GLY A 244 8.57 8.51 -13.36
N THR A 245 8.86 7.31 -13.89
CA THR A 245 8.71 7.04 -15.32
C THR A 245 7.23 7.05 -15.71
N VAL A 246 6.89 7.75 -16.78
CA VAL A 246 5.53 7.80 -17.34
C VAL A 246 5.52 7.12 -18.71
N ILE A 247 4.67 6.13 -18.86
CA ILE A 247 4.42 5.43 -20.13
C ILE A 247 3.03 5.78 -20.64
N HIS A 248 2.95 6.30 -21.85
CA HIS A 248 1.70 6.53 -22.58
C HIS A 248 1.47 5.39 -23.55
N ILE A 249 0.39 4.64 -23.37
CA ILE A 249 0.01 3.51 -24.18
C ILE A 249 -1.26 3.87 -24.95
N PRO A 250 -1.15 4.19 -26.27
CA PRO A 250 -2.33 4.50 -27.08
C PRO A 250 -3.30 3.32 -27.14
N ALA A 251 -4.58 3.60 -27.40
CA ALA A 251 -5.55 2.55 -27.67
C ALA A 251 -5.10 1.68 -28.86
N ASN A 252 -5.49 0.41 -28.82
CA ASN A 252 -5.22 -0.60 -29.84
C ASN A 252 -3.74 -0.99 -30.02
N VAL A 253 -2.89 -0.65 -29.04
CA VAL A 253 -1.48 -1.08 -29.01
C VAL A 253 -1.36 -2.36 -28.20
N LYS A 254 -0.80 -3.42 -28.81
CA LYS A 254 -0.45 -4.66 -28.11
C LYS A 254 0.81 -4.48 -27.28
N HIS A 255 0.73 -4.75 -25.99
CA HIS A 255 1.81 -4.52 -25.05
C HIS A 255 1.71 -5.46 -23.85
N TRP A 256 2.77 -5.46 -23.05
CA TRP A 256 2.81 -6.07 -21.71
C TRP A 256 3.66 -5.20 -20.77
N HIS A 257 3.51 -5.42 -19.46
CA HIS A 257 4.35 -4.84 -18.42
C HIS A 257 4.48 -5.79 -17.22
N GLY A 258 5.51 -5.57 -16.40
CA GLY A 258 5.78 -6.41 -15.24
C GLY A 258 7.03 -6.01 -14.50
N ALA A 259 7.32 -6.72 -13.40
CA ALA A 259 8.52 -6.52 -12.60
C ALA A 259 9.79 -6.96 -13.32
N ALA A 260 10.94 -6.42 -12.92
CA ALA A 260 12.23 -6.98 -13.26
C ALA A 260 12.50 -8.30 -12.51
N ALA A 261 13.49 -9.05 -12.97
CA ALA A 261 13.73 -10.40 -12.43
C ALA A 261 14.20 -10.41 -10.97
N ASP A 262 14.78 -9.32 -10.51
CA ASP A 262 15.43 -9.15 -9.21
C ASP A 262 14.80 -8.02 -8.35
N SER A 263 13.67 -7.48 -8.77
CA SER A 263 13.02 -6.37 -8.07
C SER A 263 11.52 -6.53 -8.01
N TRP A 264 10.92 -6.22 -6.89
CA TRP A 264 9.52 -5.83 -6.81
C TRP A 264 9.29 -4.60 -7.68
N PHE A 265 8.07 -4.43 -8.17
CA PHE A 265 7.69 -3.30 -8.99
C PHE A 265 6.26 -2.88 -8.70
N ALA A 266 6.03 -1.58 -8.63
CA ALA A 266 4.68 -1.02 -8.56
C ALA A 266 4.52 0.17 -9.50
N HIS A 267 3.34 0.26 -10.11
CA HIS A 267 2.96 1.40 -10.93
C HIS A 267 1.50 1.77 -10.74
N LEU A 268 1.16 3.02 -10.95
CA LEU A 268 -0.22 3.43 -11.15
C LEU A 268 -0.63 3.06 -12.56
N ALA A 269 -1.78 2.41 -12.70
CA ALA A 269 -2.45 2.13 -13.97
C ALA A 269 -3.67 3.04 -14.10
N PHE A 270 -3.68 3.87 -15.11
CA PHE A 270 -4.79 4.74 -15.47
C PHE A 270 -5.48 4.18 -16.71
N GLU A 271 -6.79 3.94 -16.63
CA GLU A 271 -7.60 3.68 -17.82
C GLU A 271 -7.98 5.03 -18.43
N VAL A 272 -7.42 5.32 -19.60
CA VAL A 272 -7.71 6.58 -20.29
C VAL A 272 -9.16 6.54 -20.83
N PRO A 273 -9.99 7.55 -20.52
CA PRO A 273 -11.36 7.59 -21.02
C PRO A 273 -11.42 7.58 -22.55
N GLY A 274 -12.36 6.82 -23.11
CA GLY A 274 -12.57 6.67 -24.54
C GLY A 274 -13.94 6.11 -24.87
N GLU A 275 -14.20 5.92 -26.15
CA GLU A 275 -15.44 5.34 -26.67
C GLU A 275 -15.23 3.87 -27.05
N ASN A 276 -16.21 3.02 -26.72
CA ASN A 276 -16.19 1.57 -26.98
C ASN A 276 -14.93 0.89 -26.41
N CYS A 277 -14.53 1.28 -25.19
CA CYS A 277 -13.37 0.71 -24.51
C CYS A 277 -13.61 -0.75 -24.14
N SER A 278 -12.61 -1.61 -24.40
CA SER A 278 -12.58 -3.00 -23.95
C SER A 278 -11.14 -3.49 -23.85
N ASN A 279 -10.92 -4.51 -23.01
CA ASN A 279 -9.59 -5.11 -22.81
C ASN A 279 -9.56 -6.51 -23.44
N GLU A 280 -8.55 -6.78 -24.24
CA GLU A 280 -8.27 -8.08 -24.82
C GLU A 280 -6.98 -8.65 -24.22
N TRP A 281 -7.08 -9.83 -23.61
CA TRP A 281 -5.92 -10.57 -23.09
C TRP A 281 -5.53 -11.65 -24.11
N ILE A 282 -4.26 -11.68 -24.47
CA ILE A 282 -3.72 -12.51 -25.53
C ILE A 282 -2.78 -13.57 -24.90
N GLU A 283 -1.65 -13.87 -25.55
CA GLU A 283 -0.70 -14.88 -25.11
C GLU A 283 0.18 -14.41 -23.93
N MET A 284 0.76 -15.37 -23.24
CA MET A 284 1.76 -15.13 -22.19
C MET A 284 3.06 -14.61 -22.81
N VAL A 285 3.74 -13.70 -22.12
CA VAL A 285 5.11 -13.35 -22.42
C VAL A 285 6.00 -14.55 -22.03
N SER A 286 6.69 -15.13 -23.01
CA SER A 286 7.53 -16.31 -22.79
C SER A 286 8.73 -15.99 -21.87
N ASP A 287 9.23 -17.02 -21.16
CA ASP A 287 10.47 -16.87 -20.39
C ASP A 287 11.65 -16.52 -21.30
N ASP A 288 11.69 -17.06 -22.52
CA ASP A 288 12.75 -16.77 -23.50
C ASP A 288 12.77 -15.27 -23.94
N GLU A 289 11.63 -14.61 -23.98
CA GLU A 289 11.55 -13.16 -24.25
C GLU A 289 11.91 -12.36 -23.01
N TYR A 290 11.34 -12.73 -21.88
CA TYR A 290 11.53 -12.01 -20.63
C TYR A 290 12.98 -12.08 -20.11
N ASP A 291 13.65 -13.24 -20.19
CA ASP A 291 15.01 -13.44 -19.69
C ASP A 291 16.09 -12.71 -20.53
N LYS A 292 15.73 -12.11 -21.66
CA LYS A 292 16.61 -11.21 -22.42
C LYS A 292 16.70 -9.81 -21.80
N LEU A 293 15.77 -9.46 -20.89
CA LEU A 293 15.74 -8.18 -20.21
C LEU A 293 16.69 -8.22 -18.99
N LYS A 294 17.58 -7.25 -18.88
CA LYS A 294 18.62 -7.22 -17.82
C LYS A 294 18.53 -5.93 -17.01
#